data_47cc37237c3f1b18d5a23c1524153ff8
#
_entry.id   47cc37237c3f1b18d5a23c1524153ff8
#
_cell.length_a   1.000
_cell.length_b   1.000
_cell.length_c   1.000
_cell.angle_alpha   90.00
_cell.angle_beta   90.00
_cell.angle_gamma   90.00
#
_symmetry.space_group_name_H-M   'P 1'
#
loop_
_entity.id
_entity.type
_entity.pdbx_description
1 polymer ?
#
loop_
_entity_poly.entity_id
_entity_poly.type
_entity_poly.pdbx_seq_one_letter_code
_entity_poly.pdbx_strand_id
1 'polypeptide(L)'
;MKKILLISGSLRRQSFNTQMAHEAARLLEGRARVKLLDFSALPYMNQDREQPVPEVVARVRMEVQSADGLWFFTPEYNYSYPGVLKNMLDWMSRPVKPGEAATAIAGKKATICAAAGRSAGAGARAKLSELLQAIKVDLMAEPQLGVVLDREAFTSDVLSLTDEQRDELAEQADAFLSYLGE
;
A
#
# COMPACT_ATOMS: atom_id res chain seq x y z
N MET A 1 -19.29 -3.78 -7.02
CA MET A 1 -18.37 -4.06 -5.88
C MET A 1 -17.00 -3.56 -6.29
N LYS A 2 -16.44 -2.61 -5.53
CA LYS A 2 -15.14 -1.98 -5.79
C LYS A 2 -14.00 -3.00 -5.71
N LYS A 3 -12.96 -2.80 -6.50
CA LYS A 3 -11.72 -3.60 -6.45
C LYS A 3 -10.64 -2.82 -5.70
N ILE A 4 -10.17 -3.39 -4.59
CA ILE A 4 -9.13 -2.79 -3.75
C ILE A 4 -7.86 -3.66 -3.81
N LEU A 5 -6.73 -3.06 -4.16
CA LEU A 5 -5.43 -3.68 -4.01
C LEU A 5 -4.82 -3.32 -2.66
N LEU A 6 -4.46 -4.34 -1.89
CA LEU A 6 -3.65 -4.22 -0.69
C LEU A 6 -2.17 -4.31 -1.08
N ILE A 7 -1.37 -3.37 -0.64
CA ILE A 7 0.04 -3.24 -1.03
C ILE A 7 0.89 -3.24 0.24
N SER A 8 1.51 -4.39 0.54
CA SER A 8 2.42 -4.50 1.68
C SER A 8 3.82 -4.04 1.31
N GLY A 9 4.35 -3.06 2.04
CA GLY A 9 5.72 -2.55 1.86
C GLY A 9 6.82 -3.48 2.38
N SER A 10 6.49 -4.71 2.78
CA SER A 10 7.46 -5.66 3.34
C SER A 10 7.41 -6.99 2.61
N LEU A 11 8.58 -7.49 2.20
CA LEU A 11 8.74 -8.82 1.62
C LEU A 11 9.02 -9.91 2.66
N ARG A 12 9.05 -9.57 3.95
CA ARG A 12 9.25 -10.54 5.03
C ARG A 12 8.06 -11.50 5.10
N ARG A 13 8.30 -12.81 5.20
CA ARG A 13 7.24 -13.83 5.24
C ARG A 13 6.23 -13.57 6.36
N GLN A 14 6.70 -13.24 7.57
CA GLN A 14 5.88 -12.90 8.74
C GLN A 14 5.76 -11.38 8.93
N SER A 15 5.55 -10.65 7.84
CA SER A 15 5.40 -9.20 7.90
C SER A 15 4.14 -8.80 8.68
N PHE A 16 4.28 -7.97 9.71
CA PHE A 16 3.16 -7.41 10.47
C PHE A 16 2.24 -6.56 9.57
N ASN A 17 2.82 -5.86 8.61
CA ASN A 17 2.06 -5.06 7.66
C ASN A 17 1.26 -5.93 6.68
N THR A 18 1.78 -7.11 6.31
CA THR A 18 1.01 -8.11 5.54
C THR A 18 -0.09 -8.72 6.39
N GLN A 19 0.15 -9.00 7.67
CA GLN A 19 -0.87 -9.48 8.59
C GLN A 19 -1.98 -8.44 8.77
N MET A 20 -1.63 -7.16 8.94
CA MET A 20 -2.61 -6.06 9.01
C MET A 20 -3.41 -5.92 7.71
N ALA A 21 -2.78 -6.12 6.55
CA ALA A 21 -3.49 -6.16 5.28
C ALA A 21 -4.52 -7.30 5.21
N HIS A 22 -4.22 -8.46 5.81
CA HIS A 22 -5.19 -9.55 5.91
C HIS A 22 -6.35 -9.24 6.87
N GLU A 23 -6.10 -8.52 7.98
CA GLU A 23 -7.18 -8.04 8.84
C GLU A 23 -8.09 -7.05 8.08
N ALA A 24 -7.53 -6.10 7.36
CA ALA A 24 -8.30 -5.20 6.52
C ALA A 24 -9.10 -5.95 5.43
N ALA A 25 -8.53 -7.01 4.85
CA ALA A 25 -9.25 -7.85 3.88
C ALA A 25 -10.48 -8.51 4.49
N ARG A 26 -10.40 -8.99 5.75
CA ARG A 26 -11.56 -9.57 6.47
C ARG A 26 -12.67 -8.53 6.70
N LEU A 27 -12.31 -7.30 7.07
CA LEU A 27 -13.27 -6.22 7.25
C LEU A 27 -13.99 -5.83 5.95
N LEU A 28 -13.34 -6.05 4.80
CA LEU A 28 -13.88 -5.76 3.47
C LEU A 28 -14.60 -6.96 2.83
N GLU A 29 -14.65 -8.13 3.50
CA GLU A 29 -15.32 -9.32 2.98
C GLU A 29 -16.80 -9.06 2.72
N GLY A 30 -17.28 -9.46 1.53
CA GLY A 30 -18.65 -9.19 1.09
C GLY A 30 -18.92 -7.74 0.67
N ARG A 31 -17.98 -6.80 0.90
CA ARG A 31 -18.11 -5.36 0.63
C ARG A 31 -17.26 -4.88 -0.54
N ALA A 32 -16.07 -5.46 -0.72
CA ALA A 32 -15.17 -5.18 -1.84
C ALA A 32 -14.51 -6.45 -2.37
N ARG A 33 -14.02 -6.41 -3.62
CA ARG A 33 -13.10 -7.43 -4.13
C ARG A 33 -11.68 -7.03 -3.74
N VAL A 34 -11.06 -7.81 -2.87
CA VAL A 34 -9.76 -7.49 -2.31
C VAL A 34 -8.70 -8.43 -2.86
N LYS A 35 -7.51 -7.91 -3.19
CA LYS A 35 -6.34 -8.69 -3.60
C LYS A 35 -5.08 -8.09 -3.00
N LEU A 36 -4.24 -8.93 -2.39
CA LEU A 36 -2.87 -8.56 -2.04
C LEU A 36 -2.02 -8.56 -3.33
N LEU A 37 -1.38 -7.43 -3.63
CA LEU A 37 -0.54 -7.26 -4.81
C LEU A 37 0.82 -7.92 -4.60
N ASP A 38 1.17 -8.88 -5.46
CA ASP A 38 2.51 -9.40 -5.53
C ASP A 38 3.36 -8.58 -6.53
N PHE A 39 4.32 -7.86 -6.00
CA PHE A 39 5.31 -7.09 -6.76
C PHE A 39 6.76 -7.44 -6.41
N SER A 40 6.95 -8.56 -5.70
CA SER A 40 8.25 -9.00 -5.19
C SER A 40 9.31 -9.24 -6.27
N ALA A 41 8.88 -9.61 -7.48
CA ALA A 41 9.75 -9.86 -8.62
C ALA A 41 10.06 -8.62 -9.48
N LEU A 42 9.63 -7.42 -9.08
CA LEU A 42 9.95 -6.20 -9.83
C LEU A 42 11.47 -5.97 -9.83
N PRO A 43 12.09 -5.77 -11.01
CA PRO A 43 13.48 -5.36 -11.07
C PRO A 43 13.65 -3.96 -10.49
N TYR A 44 14.86 -3.60 -10.08
CA TYR A 44 15.15 -2.21 -9.77
C TYR A 44 14.86 -1.33 -10.98
N MET A 45 14.17 -0.19 -10.71
CA MET A 45 13.83 0.77 -11.74
C MET A 45 15.11 1.25 -12.45
N ASN A 46 15.09 1.10 -13.78
CA ASN A 46 16.17 1.52 -14.66
C ASN A 46 15.56 2.00 -15.97
N GLN A 47 15.82 3.24 -16.34
CA GLN A 47 15.30 3.85 -17.57
C GLN A 47 15.75 3.13 -18.84
N ASP A 48 16.95 2.53 -18.85
CA ASP A 48 17.45 1.75 -19.97
C ASP A 48 16.62 0.47 -20.24
N ARG A 49 15.80 0.07 -19.27
CA ARG A 49 14.94 -1.12 -19.30
C ARG A 49 13.44 -0.79 -19.37
N GLU A 50 13.09 0.46 -19.65
CA GLU A 50 11.68 0.83 -19.77
C GLU A 50 11.04 0.31 -21.07
N GLN A 51 11.86 0.05 -22.12
CA GLN A 51 11.38 -0.44 -23.41
C GLN A 51 12.33 -1.52 -23.97
N PRO A 52 11.80 -2.72 -24.28
CA PRO A 52 10.43 -3.16 -23.97
C PRO A 52 10.20 -3.27 -22.45
N VAL A 53 8.97 -2.95 -22.01
CA VAL A 53 8.64 -3.04 -20.59
C VAL A 53 8.76 -4.48 -20.08
N PRO A 54 9.42 -4.74 -18.94
CA PRO A 54 9.48 -6.07 -18.36
C PRO A 54 8.07 -6.64 -18.07
N GLU A 55 7.86 -7.93 -18.35
CA GLU A 55 6.55 -8.58 -18.21
C GLU A 55 5.94 -8.41 -16.80
N VAL A 56 6.76 -8.55 -15.76
CA VAL A 56 6.33 -8.36 -14.37
C VAL A 56 5.87 -6.91 -14.11
N VAL A 57 6.54 -5.92 -14.70
CA VAL A 57 6.14 -4.51 -14.61
C VAL A 57 4.80 -4.27 -15.31
N ALA A 58 4.64 -4.83 -16.52
CA ALA A 58 3.39 -4.76 -17.27
C ALA A 58 2.22 -5.36 -16.48
N ARG A 59 2.43 -6.54 -15.87
CA ARG A 59 1.44 -7.20 -15.01
C ARG A 59 1.04 -6.32 -13.82
N VAL A 60 2.02 -5.79 -13.08
CA VAL A 60 1.74 -4.93 -11.91
C VAL A 60 1.03 -3.66 -12.32
N ARG A 61 1.41 -3.04 -13.44
CA ARG A 61 0.70 -1.87 -14.01
C ARG A 61 -0.76 -2.18 -14.29
N MET A 62 -1.06 -3.31 -14.95
CA MET A 62 -2.44 -3.71 -15.25
C MET A 62 -3.26 -3.92 -13.97
N GLU A 63 -2.68 -4.53 -12.94
CA GLU A 63 -3.37 -4.71 -11.67
C GLU A 63 -3.69 -3.38 -10.99
N VAL A 64 -2.73 -2.46 -10.93
CA VAL A 64 -2.92 -1.10 -10.39
C VAL A 64 -3.97 -0.33 -11.21
N GLN A 65 -3.88 -0.35 -12.53
CA GLN A 65 -4.84 0.33 -13.41
C GLN A 65 -6.28 -0.19 -13.24
N SER A 66 -6.44 -1.51 -13.03
CA SER A 66 -7.76 -2.14 -12.89
C SER A 66 -8.38 -2.00 -11.50
N ALA A 67 -7.65 -1.48 -10.52
CA ALA A 67 -8.14 -1.24 -9.18
C ALA A 67 -8.91 0.08 -9.07
N ASP A 68 -9.96 0.09 -8.26
CA ASP A 68 -10.67 1.31 -7.86
C ASP A 68 -9.95 2.02 -6.71
N GLY A 69 -9.29 1.26 -5.83
CA GLY A 69 -8.55 1.78 -4.68
C GLY A 69 -7.27 1.01 -4.38
N LEU A 70 -6.31 1.70 -3.76
CA LEU A 70 -5.04 1.16 -3.31
C LEU A 70 -4.93 1.38 -1.80
N TRP A 71 -4.67 0.32 -1.03
CA TRP A 71 -4.44 0.44 0.40
C TRP A 71 -3.03 0.00 0.73
N PHE A 72 -2.19 0.94 1.14
CA PHE A 72 -0.79 0.71 1.47
C PHE A 72 -0.63 0.33 2.95
N PHE A 73 0.16 -0.70 3.21
CA PHE A 73 0.55 -1.17 4.54
C PHE A 73 2.06 -1.13 4.63
N THR A 74 2.62 -0.15 5.35
CA THR A 74 4.05 0.11 5.32
C THR A 74 4.72 -0.07 6.68
N PRO A 75 5.82 -0.82 6.77
CA PRO A 75 6.73 -0.69 7.91
C PRO A 75 7.48 0.64 7.83
N GLU A 76 8.13 0.99 8.93
CA GLU A 76 9.04 2.13 8.97
C GLU A 76 10.48 1.64 9.07
N TYR A 77 11.29 1.92 8.05
CA TYR A 77 12.73 1.65 8.01
C TYR A 77 13.50 2.97 7.95
N ASN A 78 14.31 3.25 8.99
CA ASN A 78 15.07 4.48 9.06
C ASN A 78 14.21 5.75 8.84
N TYR A 79 13.09 5.81 9.56
CA TYR A 79 12.13 6.93 9.49
C TYR A 79 11.49 7.16 8.10
N SER A 80 11.43 6.11 7.28
CA SER A 80 10.85 6.18 5.93
C SER A 80 10.15 4.88 5.53
N TYR A 81 9.42 4.92 4.41
CA TYR A 81 8.88 3.73 3.76
C TYR A 81 10.01 2.90 3.12
N PRO A 82 9.82 1.56 2.93
CA PRO A 82 10.85 0.67 2.43
C PRO A 82 11.24 0.91 0.98
N GLY A 83 12.49 0.59 0.62
CA GLY A 83 13.01 0.70 -0.75
C GLY A 83 12.24 -0.14 -1.77
N VAL A 84 11.71 -1.30 -1.39
CA VAL A 84 10.88 -2.13 -2.29
C VAL A 84 9.59 -1.43 -2.69
N LEU A 85 8.97 -0.68 -1.76
CA LEU A 85 7.79 0.12 -2.03
C LEU A 85 8.12 1.32 -2.91
N LYS A 86 9.25 2.00 -2.63
CA LYS A 86 9.76 3.08 -3.49
C LYS A 86 9.97 2.59 -4.92
N ASN A 87 10.64 1.46 -5.10
CA ASN A 87 10.89 0.87 -6.41
C ASN A 87 9.59 0.57 -7.18
N MET A 88 8.60 0.01 -6.50
CA MET A 88 7.28 -0.22 -7.11
C MET A 88 6.63 1.08 -7.57
N LEU A 89 6.64 2.12 -6.72
CA LEU A 89 6.06 3.42 -7.05
C LEU A 89 6.81 4.13 -8.19
N ASP A 90 8.14 3.96 -8.26
CA ASP A 90 8.93 4.47 -9.38
C ASP A 90 8.50 3.84 -10.71
N TRP A 91 8.29 2.51 -10.76
CA TRP A 91 7.75 1.86 -11.94
C TRP A 91 6.32 2.29 -12.28
N MET A 92 5.45 2.48 -11.28
CA MET A 92 4.04 2.83 -11.50
C MET A 92 3.85 4.28 -11.92
N SER A 93 4.77 5.16 -11.59
CA SER A 93 4.75 6.58 -11.96
C SER A 93 5.35 6.87 -13.35
N ARG A 94 5.88 5.86 -14.04
CA ARG A 94 6.38 6.02 -15.41
C ARG A 94 5.23 5.95 -16.42
N PRO A 95 5.35 6.62 -17.59
CA PRO A 95 4.39 6.52 -18.67
C PRO A 95 4.06 5.06 -19.02
N VAL A 96 2.77 4.76 -19.22
CA VAL A 96 2.35 3.41 -19.63
C VAL A 96 2.75 3.13 -21.06
N LYS A 97 2.67 4.15 -21.93
CA LYS A 97 3.12 4.09 -23.31
C LYS A 97 4.14 5.21 -23.58
N PRO A 98 5.12 4.95 -24.43
CA PRO A 98 6.08 6.00 -24.83
C PRO A 98 5.37 7.24 -25.36
N GLY A 99 5.78 8.42 -24.90
CA GLY A 99 5.23 9.71 -25.35
C GLY A 99 3.88 10.11 -24.71
N GLU A 100 3.25 9.26 -23.92
CA GLU A 100 2.04 9.60 -23.17
C GLU A 100 2.38 10.12 -21.76
N ALA A 101 1.53 10.98 -21.20
CA ALA A 101 1.66 11.45 -19.81
C ALA A 101 0.96 10.50 -18.81
N ALA A 102 0.13 9.57 -19.29
CA ALA A 102 -0.65 8.68 -18.45
C ALA A 102 0.26 7.65 -17.75
N THR A 103 0.11 7.53 -16.43
CA THR A 103 0.80 6.54 -15.60
C THR A 103 -0.19 5.53 -15.03
N ALA A 104 0.30 4.41 -14.51
CA ALA A 104 -0.57 3.40 -13.93
C ALA A 104 -1.25 3.85 -12.63
N ILE A 105 -0.64 4.80 -11.91
CA ILE A 105 -1.03 5.15 -10.54
C ILE A 105 -1.68 6.54 -10.41
N ALA A 106 -1.44 7.46 -11.35
CA ALA A 106 -2.00 8.81 -11.28
C ALA A 106 -3.54 8.78 -11.23
N GLY A 107 -4.12 9.55 -10.31
CA GLY A 107 -5.57 9.63 -10.09
C GLY A 107 -6.17 8.42 -9.36
N LYS A 108 -5.37 7.42 -8.95
CA LYS A 108 -5.86 6.31 -8.12
C LYS A 108 -6.14 6.79 -6.72
N LYS A 109 -7.30 6.43 -6.18
CA LYS A 109 -7.65 6.68 -4.78
C LYS A 109 -6.86 5.74 -3.88
N ALA A 110 -6.32 6.28 -2.80
CA ALA A 110 -5.48 5.48 -1.90
C ALA A 110 -5.65 5.86 -0.43
N THR A 111 -5.27 4.95 0.47
CA THR A 111 -5.08 5.20 1.89
C THR A 111 -3.86 4.41 2.40
N ILE A 112 -3.37 4.75 3.60
CA ILE A 112 -2.15 4.20 4.19
C ILE A 112 -2.41 3.71 5.60
N CYS A 113 -1.89 2.52 5.94
CA CYS A 113 -1.69 2.05 7.31
C CYS A 113 -0.21 1.76 7.57
N ALA A 114 0.18 1.73 8.82
CA ALA A 114 1.53 1.31 9.20
C ALA A 114 1.52 0.51 10.51
N ALA A 115 2.27 -0.58 10.55
CA ALA A 115 2.66 -1.26 11.78
C ALA A 115 4.18 -1.17 11.91
N ALA A 116 4.66 -0.53 12.97
CA ALA A 116 6.08 -0.26 13.18
C ALA A 116 6.40 -0.20 14.69
N GLY A 117 7.65 0.12 15.04
CA GLY A 117 8.06 0.31 16.42
C GLY A 117 7.38 1.53 17.08
N ARG A 118 8.10 2.23 17.95
CA ARG A 118 7.57 3.32 18.81
C ARG A 118 6.87 4.46 18.05
N SER A 119 7.24 4.68 16.79
CA SER A 119 6.65 5.73 15.94
C SER A 119 5.27 5.37 15.38
N ALA A 120 4.81 4.13 15.54
CA ALA A 120 3.63 3.62 14.84
C ALA A 120 3.68 3.88 13.32
N GLY A 121 4.89 4.01 12.75
CA GLY A 121 5.10 4.30 11.35
C GLY A 121 4.78 5.74 10.93
N ALA A 122 4.75 6.69 11.85
CA ALA A 122 4.40 8.09 11.54
C ALA A 122 5.30 8.71 10.47
N GLY A 123 6.63 8.50 10.56
CA GLY A 123 7.58 9.00 9.56
C GLY A 123 7.40 8.36 8.19
N ALA A 124 7.13 7.05 8.14
CA ALA A 124 6.87 6.34 6.90
C ALA A 124 5.55 6.80 6.26
N ARG A 125 4.46 6.94 7.05
CA ARG A 125 3.17 7.43 6.55
C ARG A 125 3.27 8.84 5.99
N ALA A 126 3.93 9.75 6.72
CA ALA A 126 4.11 11.14 6.27
C ALA A 126 4.86 11.22 4.93
N LYS A 127 6.03 10.56 4.84
CA LYS A 127 6.84 10.57 3.62
C LYS A 127 6.19 9.82 2.46
N LEU A 128 5.45 8.74 2.74
CA LEU A 128 4.71 8.03 1.71
C LEU A 128 3.54 8.89 1.20
N SER A 129 2.85 9.61 2.07
CA SER A 129 1.78 10.55 1.69
C SER A 129 2.32 11.65 0.77
N GLU A 130 3.46 12.25 1.11
CA GLU A 130 4.14 13.23 0.27
C GLU A 130 4.49 12.68 -1.12
N LEU A 131 5.09 11.47 -1.18
CA LEU A 131 5.42 10.83 -2.45
C LEU A 131 4.18 10.53 -3.28
N LEU A 132 3.13 9.92 -2.68
CA LEU A 132 1.91 9.57 -3.39
C LEU A 132 1.23 10.81 -4.00
N GLN A 133 1.18 11.92 -3.26
CA GLN A 133 0.68 13.20 -3.78
C GLN A 133 1.54 13.74 -4.93
N ALA A 134 2.87 13.66 -4.80
CA ALA A 134 3.80 14.11 -5.83
C ALA A 134 3.62 13.35 -7.17
N ILE A 135 3.28 12.06 -7.11
CA ILE A 135 2.99 11.23 -8.28
C ILE A 135 1.49 11.21 -8.64
N LYS A 136 0.72 12.18 -8.13
CA LYS A 136 -0.69 12.46 -8.44
C LYS A 136 -1.67 11.34 -8.04
N VAL A 137 -1.38 10.63 -6.96
CA VAL A 137 -2.36 9.74 -6.32
C VAL A 137 -3.37 10.58 -5.55
N ASP A 138 -4.65 10.23 -5.66
CA ASP A 138 -5.75 10.83 -4.91
C ASP A 138 -5.81 10.17 -3.53
N LEU A 139 -5.09 10.76 -2.55
CA LEU A 139 -4.86 10.18 -1.24
C LEU A 139 -5.92 10.63 -0.23
N MET A 140 -6.63 9.68 0.36
CA MET A 140 -7.40 9.89 1.57
C MET A 140 -6.44 10.14 2.75
N ALA A 141 -6.37 11.41 3.19
CA ALA A 141 -5.40 11.82 4.20
C ALA A 141 -5.71 11.26 5.59
N GLU A 142 -6.99 11.17 5.93
CA GLU A 142 -7.47 10.68 7.23
C GLU A 142 -8.78 9.88 7.05
N PRO A 143 -9.03 8.86 7.88
CA PRO A 143 -8.13 8.32 8.90
C PRO A 143 -6.99 7.47 8.29
N GLN A 144 -5.83 7.43 8.98
CA GLN A 144 -4.70 6.56 8.67
C GLN A 144 -4.20 5.87 9.95
N LEU A 145 -4.46 4.58 10.09
CA LEU A 145 -4.05 3.82 11.27
C LEU A 145 -2.52 3.64 11.35
N GLY A 146 -1.97 3.90 12.53
CA GLY A 146 -0.60 3.56 12.89
C GLY A 146 -0.57 2.67 14.12
N VAL A 147 -0.01 1.47 14.01
CA VAL A 147 0.07 0.48 15.10
C VAL A 147 1.47 0.43 15.68
N VAL A 148 1.59 0.62 16.99
CA VAL A 148 2.85 0.37 17.71
C VAL A 148 3.00 -1.13 17.92
N LEU A 149 4.09 -1.70 17.42
CA LEU A 149 4.46 -3.09 17.68
C LEU A 149 5.13 -3.19 19.05
N ASP A 150 4.60 -4.03 19.90
CA ASP A 150 5.15 -4.33 21.21
C ASP A 150 6.26 -5.39 21.15
N ARG A 151 6.84 -5.70 22.30
CA ARG A 151 7.91 -6.71 22.41
C ARG A 151 7.40 -8.12 22.07
N GLU A 152 6.14 -8.42 22.40
CA GLU A 152 5.54 -9.73 22.16
C GLU A 152 5.39 -9.97 20.65
N ALA A 153 4.95 -8.98 19.89
CA ALA A 153 4.87 -9.06 18.43
C ALA A 153 6.23 -9.46 17.82
N PHE A 154 7.33 -8.82 18.25
CA PHE A 154 8.67 -9.14 17.73
C PHE A 154 9.17 -10.52 18.17
N THR A 155 8.67 -11.08 19.26
CA THR A 155 9.08 -12.39 19.75
C THR A 155 8.29 -13.52 19.09
N SER A 156 6.97 -13.29 18.87
CA SER A 156 6.06 -14.29 18.31
C SER A 156 5.92 -14.22 16.79
N ASP A 157 6.36 -13.12 16.16
CA ASP A 157 6.09 -12.80 14.75
C ASP A 157 4.58 -12.70 14.42
N VAL A 158 3.73 -12.45 15.42
CA VAL A 158 2.28 -12.32 15.28
C VAL A 158 1.86 -10.90 15.57
N LEU A 159 1.05 -10.32 14.67
CA LEU A 159 0.39 -9.05 14.91
C LEU A 159 -0.84 -9.28 15.79
N SER A 160 -0.84 -8.70 16.98
CA SER A 160 -2.00 -8.67 17.86
C SER A 160 -2.53 -7.24 17.92
N LEU A 161 -3.69 -7.01 17.32
CA LEU A 161 -4.38 -5.72 17.43
C LEU A 161 -5.23 -5.70 18.69
N THR A 162 -5.25 -4.58 19.42
CA THR A 162 -6.24 -4.33 20.49
C THR A 162 -7.62 -4.14 19.89
N ASP A 163 -8.66 -4.19 20.70
CA ASP A 163 -10.03 -3.94 20.23
C ASP A 163 -10.15 -2.52 19.66
N GLU A 164 -9.55 -1.52 20.32
CA GLU A 164 -9.49 -0.15 19.83
C GLU A 164 -8.81 -0.04 18.44
N GLN A 165 -7.67 -0.70 18.25
CA GLN A 165 -6.99 -0.72 16.95
C GLN A 165 -7.78 -1.45 15.86
N ARG A 166 -8.59 -2.47 16.22
CA ARG A 166 -9.52 -3.11 15.28
C ARG A 166 -10.64 -2.18 14.87
N ASP A 167 -11.18 -1.43 15.84
CA ASP A 167 -12.23 -0.44 15.58
C ASP A 167 -11.70 0.70 14.70
N GLU A 168 -10.50 1.21 14.96
CA GLU A 168 -9.84 2.21 14.12
C GLU A 168 -9.58 1.69 12.69
N LEU A 169 -9.17 0.42 12.54
CA LEU A 169 -8.98 -0.18 11.21
C LEU A 169 -10.32 -0.35 10.47
N ALA A 170 -11.38 -0.68 11.19
CA ALA A 170 -12.74 -0.77 10.64
C ALA A 170 -13.25 0.61 10.22
N GLU A 171 -13.05 1.64 11.04
CA GLU A 171 -13.38 3.03 10.69
C GLU A 171 -12.64 3.48 9.42
N GLN A 172 -11.34 3.17 9.31
CA GLN A 172 -10.58 3.48 8.11
C GLN A 172 -11.10 2.72 6.88
N ALA A 173 -11.53 1.45 7.03
CA ALA A 173 -12.13 0.68 5.94
C ALA A 173 -13.44 1.31 5.47
N ASP A 174 -14.31 1.73 6.40
CA ASP A 174 -15.57 2.40 6.10
C ASP A 174 -15.36 3.75 5.40
N ALA A 175 -14.44 4.56 5.93
CA ALA A 175 -14.07 5.84 5.34
C ALA A 175 -13.50 5.65 3.93
N PHE A 176 -12.66 4.62 3.71
CA PHE A 176 -12.07 4.36 2.41
C PHE A 176 -13.11 3.89 1.38
N LEU A 177 -14.06 3.01 1.76
CA LEU A 177 -15.17 2.63 0.88
C LEU A 177 -16.00 3.85 0.48
N SER A 178 -16.36 4.71 1.44
CA SER A 178 -17.06 5.97 1.16
C SER A 178 -16.24 6.88 0.24
N TYR A 179 -14.93 6.97 0.45
CA TYR A 179 -14.02 7.73 -0.41
C TYR A 179 -13.97 7.18 -1.84
N LEU A 180 -14.12 5.87 -2.02
CA LEU A 180 -14.24 5.22 -3.32
C LEU A 180 -15.59 5.48 -4.01
N GLY A 181 -16.58 6.04 -3.31
CA GLY A 181 -17.90 6.35 -3.83
C GLY A 181 -18.85 5.15 -3.77
N GLU A 182 -18.86 4.48 -2.63
CA GLU A 182 -19.93 3.55 -2.23
C GLU A 182 -21.02 4.26 -1.44
#